data_a5a43ba7c11216aea99dce811ab715ee
#
_entry.id   a5a43ba7c11216aea99dce811ab715ee
#
_cell.length_a   1.000
_cell.length_b   1.000
_cell.length_c   1.000
_cell.angle_alpha   90.00
_cell.angle_beta   90.00
_cell.angle_gamma   90.00
#
_symmetry.space_group_name_H-M   'P 1'
#
loop_
_entity.id
_entity.type
_entity.pdbx_description
1 polymer ?
#
loop_
_entity_poly.entity_id
_entity_poly.type
_entity_poly.pdbx_seq_one_letter_code
_entity_poly.pdbx_strand_id
1 'polypeptide(L)'
;MSLPKLIATSVVRGSQKGQSHGGVYLIDFAEQRVEQKIDWNTGDIDFTGRGWDRGLRGIEFTENELWIAASDELFCYSPTFELIGSYRNEYLRHCHEISRRDNLLFLTSTGFDSILAFDLNAKEFIWGLYLSKNGRQWVAQRFDPRGRGGPDFTNSYHLNMVRVNADGVTFSGLNTQALLALSGDMSVSEVCSLPRGCHNAMPHGGGVLLNDTASDVVRYVSRSGPSVAVSVPIFPEGELEYRGVDDSRIARQGFGRGLCIIN
;
A
#
# COMPACT_ATOMS: atom_id res chain seq x y z
N MET A 1 27.99 7.01 4.35
CA MET A 1 27.03 6.05 4.90
C MET A 1 26.72 5.03 3.81
N SER A 2 26.81 3.74 4.10
CA SER A 2 26.33 2.73 3.16
C SER A 2 24.80 2.74 3.18
N LEU A 3 24.16 2.66 2.02
CA LEU A 3 22.71 2.48 1.93
C LEU A 3 22.34 1.12 2.54
N PRO A 4 21.24 1.03 3.30
CA PRO A 4 20.75 -0.24 3.82
C PRO A 4 20.24 -1.13 2.68
N LYS A 5 20.13 -2.43 2.95
CA LYS A 5 19.40 -3.32 2.06
C LYS A 5 17.91 -3.00 2.12
N LEU A 6 17.24 -3.05 0.99
CA LEU A 6 15.80 -2.82 0.89
C LEU A 6 15.08 -4.11 0.53
N ILE A 7 13.85 -4.25 1.03
CA ILE A 7 12.90 -5.22 0.52
C ILE A 7 11.84 -4.48 -0.29
N ALA A 8 11.59 -4.98 -1.49
CA ALA A 8 10.57 -4.45 -2.39
C ALA A 8 9.61 -5.56 -2.81
N THR A 9 8.35 -5.21 -2.96
CA THR A 9 7.32 -6.06 -3.57
C THR A 9 7.00 -5.61 -4.98
N SER A 10 6.53 -6.51 -5.81
CA SER A 10 6.05 -6.18 -7.15
C SER A 10 4.70 -6.81 -7.47
N VAL A 11 4.01 -6.19 -8.40
CA VAL A 11 2.73 -6.65 -8.94
C VAL A 11 2.85 -6.80 -10.45
N VAL A 12 2.51 -7.97 -10.98
CA VAL A 12 2.30 -8.15 -12.42
C VAL A 12 0.80 -8.09 -12.70
N ARG A 13 0.34 -6.96 -13.22
CA ARG A 13 -1.08 -6.77 -13.56
C ARG A 13 -1.47 -7.63 -14.74
N GLY A 14 -2.73 -8.08 -14.74
CA GLY A 14 -3.28 -8.90 -15.82
C GLY A 14 -2.75 -10.32 -15.86
N SER A 15 -1.85 -10.73 -14.97
CA SER A 15 -1.34 -12.09 -14.90
C SER A 15 -2.45 -13.12 -14.65
N GLN A 16 -2.35 -14.26 -15.31
CA GLN A 16 -3.30 -15.36 -15.23
C GLN A 16 -2.78 -16.46 -14.30
N LYS A 17 -3.64 -17.40 -13.95
CA LYS A 17 -3.25 -18.58 -13.16
C LYS A 17 -2.06 -19.30 -13.84
N GLY A 18 -1.03 -19.59 -13.06
CA GLY A 18 0.20 -20.21 -13.55
C GLY A 18 1.24 -19.25 -14.13
N GLN A 19 0.95 -17.95 -14.15
CA GLN A 19 1.93 -16.90 -14.47
C GLN A 19 2.41 -16.24 -13.17
N SER A 20 3.58 -15.60 -13.20
CA SER A 20 4.05 -14.78 -12.09
C SER A 20 3.09 -13.62 -11.84
N HIS A 21 2.72 -13.41 -10.59
CA HIS A 21 1.89 -12.29 -10.13
C HIS A 21 2.74 -11.19 -9.49
N GLY A 22 4.06 -11.31 -9.56
CA GLY A 22 5.04 -10.47 -8.91
C GLY A 22 5.89 -11.24 -7.92
N GLY A 23 6.56 -10.54 -7.02
CA GLY A 23 7.46 -11.18 -6.09
C GLY A 23 7.94 -10.26 -4.98
N VAL A 24 8.85 -10.81 -4.17
CA VAL A 24 9.59 -10.08 -3.16
C VAL A 24 11.06 -10.07 -3.55
N TYR A 25 11.67 -8.91 -3.52
CA TYR A 25 13.04 -8.67 -3.93
C TYR A 25 13.85 -8.08 -2.79
N LEU A 26 15.04 -8.61 -2.57
CA LEU A 26 16.06 -8.00 -1.72
C LEU A 26 17.02 -7.22 -2.60
N ILE A 27 17.15 -5.92 -2.33
CA ILE A 27 17.98 -4.99 -3.09
C ILE A 27 19.16 -4.57 -2.22
N ASP A 28 20.36 -4.84 -2.67
CA ASP A 28 21.62 -4.46 -2.04
C ASP A 28 22.32 -3.43 -2.93
N PHE A 29 22.25 -2.16 -2.54
CA PHE A 29 22.85 -1.08 -3.31
C PHE A 29 24.38 -1.10 -3.25
N ALA A 30 24.98 -1.57 -2.16
CA ALA A 30 26.43 -1.63 -2.02
C ALA A 30 27.03 -2.66 -2.96
N GLU A 31 26.37 -3.82 -3.07
CA GLU A 31 26.77 -4.93 -3.93
C GLU A 31 26.18 -4.82 -5.36
N GLN A 32 25.36 -3.80 -5.64
CA GLN A 32 24.61 -3.66 -6.89
C GLN A 32 23.86 -4.93 -7.30
N ARG A 33 23.25 -5.59 -6.31
CA ARG A 33 22.58 -6.88 -6.47
C ARG A 33 21.10 -6.79 -6.14
N VAL A 34 20.30 -7.42 -6.99
CA VAL A 34 18.88 -7.68 -6.73
C VAL A 34 18.68 -9.18 -6.70
N GLU A 35 18.05 -9.67 -5.64
CA GLU A 35 17.74 -11.10 -5.45
C GLU A 35 16.24 -11.26 -5.27
N GLN A 36 15.59 -12.06 -6.11
CA GLN A 36 14.20 -12.42 -5.93
C GLN A 36 14.08 -13.49 -4.85
N LYS A 37 13.45 -13.18 -3.72
CA LYS A 37 13.24 -14.07 -2.59
C LYS A 37 11.98 -14.89 -2.71
N ILE A 38 10.94 -14.31 -3.30
CA ILE A 38 9.67 -14.98 -3.55
C ILE A 38 9.27 -14.65 -4.98
N ASP A 39 9.06 -15.69 -5.79
CA ASP A 39 8.31 -15.59 -7.04
C ASP A 39 6.88 -16.06 -6.77
N TRP A 40 5.95 -15.14 -6.88
CA TRP A 40 4.54 -15.45 -6.65
C TRP A 40 3.87 -15.87 -7.95
N ASN A 41 4.26 -17.04 -8.44
CA ASN A 41 3.84 -17.60 -9.73
C ASN A 41 2.70 -18.63 -9.64
N THR A 42 2.24 -18.95 -8.66
CA THR A 42 1.40 -19.82 -7.93
C THR A 42 0.34 -20.62 -8.62
N GLY A 43 0.55 -21.91 -8.61
CA GLY A 43 -0.51 -22.89 -8.64
C GLY A 43 -1.41 -22.89 -7.38
N ASP A 44 -0.89 -22.41 -6.28
CA ASP A 44 -1.44 -22.58 -4.93
C ASP A 44 -2.30 -21.40 -4.46
N ILE A 45 -2.29 -20.25 -5.14
CA ILE A 45 -3.18 -19.15 -4.83
C ILE A 45 -4.60 -19.48 -5.27
N ASP A 46 -5.55 -19.30 -4.36
CA ASP A 46 -6.95 -19.28 -4.71
C ASP A 46 -7.28 -18.03 -5.52
N PHE A 47 -7.68 -18.21 -6.78
CA PHE A 47 -8.06 -17.13 -7.70
C PHE A 47 -9.54 -16.76 -7.63
N THR A 48 -10.34 -17.47 -6.84
CA THR A 48 -11.78 -17.22 -6.70
C THR A 48 -12.01 -15.81 -6.14
N GLY A 49 -12.78 -15.01 -6.87
CA GLY A 49 -13.09 -13.63 -6.48
C GLY A 49 -11.94 -12.64 -6.54
N ARG A 50 -10.74 -13.07 -6.90
CA ARG A 50 -9.60 -12.19 -7.14
C ARG A 50 -9.71 -11.56 -8.53
N GLY A 51 -9.72 -10.25 -8.59
CA GLY A 51 -9.64 -9.51 -9.85
C GLY A 51 -8.24 -9.59 -10.49
N TRP A 52 -7.97 -8.67 -11.37
CA TRP A 52 -6.70 -8.52 -12.10
C TRP A 52 -5.51 -8.12 -11.22
N ASP A 53 -5.74 -7.79 -9.98
CA ASP A 53 -4.82 -7.12 -9.08
C ASP A 53 -4.36 -8.07 -7.97
N ARG A 54 -3.57 -9.06 -8.35
CA ARG A 54 -3.17 -10.18 -7.49
C ARG A 54 -1.81 -10.08 -6.84
N GLY A 55 -1.02 -9.07 -7.12
CA GLY A 55 0.36 -8.98 -6.66
C GLY A 55 0.54 -8.63 -5.19
N LEU A 56 1.78 -8.73 -4.75
CA LEU A 56 2.23 -8.36 -3.40
C LEU A 56 2.47 -6.86 -3.31
N ARG A 57 2.09 -6.24 -2.18
CA ARG A 57 2.12 -4.78 -2.03
C ARG A 57 2.71 -4.34 -0.70
N GLY A 58 1.93 -3.77 0.20
CA GLY A 58 2.39 -3.24 1.47
C GLY A 58 3.22 -4.24 2.28
N ILE A 59 4.29 -3.76 2.91
CA ILE A 59 5.24 -4.55 3.68
C ILE A 59 5.36 -3.96 5.07
N GLU A 60 5.34 -4.82 6.08
CA GLU A 60 5.67 -4.47 7.46
C GLU A 60 6.47 -5.58 8.14
N PHE A 61 7.16 -5.21 9.20
CA PHE A 61 8.03 -6.11 9.95
C PHE A 61 7.65 -6.15 11.41
N THR A 62 7.75 -7.33 12.00
CA THR A 62 7.97 -7.50 13.43
C THR A 62 9.44 -7.90 13.66
N GLU A 63 9.81 -8.23 14.89
CA GLU A 63 11.16 -8.69 15.18
C GLU A 63 11.52 -9.99 14.40
N ASN A 64 10.55 -10.89 14.23
CA ASN A 64 10.77 -12.24 13.70
C ASN A 64 9.85 -12.61 12.53
N GLU A 65 9.06 -11.67 12.00
CA GLU A 65 8.10 -11.95 10.95
C GLU A 65 8.09 -10.82 9.91
N LEU A 66 7.89 -11.20 8.67
CA LEU A 66 7.65 -10.30 7.53
C LEU A 66 6.19 -10.43 7.13
N TRP A 67 5.47 -9.33 7.16
CA TRP A 67 4.07 -9.25 6.80
C TRP A 67 3.90 -8.56 5.44
N ILE A 68 3.19 -9.21 4.53
CA ILE A 68 3.01 -8.72 3.16
C ILE A 68 1.53 -8.79 2.81
N ALA A 69 1.00 -7.65 2.36
CA ALA A 69 -0.36 -7.59 1.85
C ALA A 69 -0.43 -8.01 0.38
N ALA A 70 -1.40 -8.85 0.08
CA ALA A 70 -1.91 -9.04 -1.27
C ALA A 70 -3.28 -8.35 -1.41
N SER A 71 -3.88 -8.42 -2.57
CA SER A 71 -5.16 -7.74 -2.84
C SER A 71 -6.24 -8.02 -1.78
N ASP A 72 -6.42 -9.28 -1.40
CA ASP A 72 -7.51 -9.76 -0.53
C ASP A 72 -7.01 -10.69 0.60
N GLU A 73 -5.71 -10.70 0.84
CA GLU A 73 -5.09 -11.61 1.80
C GLU A 73 -3.83 -10.98 2.41
N LEU A 74 -3.59 -11.25 3.68
CA LEU A 74 -2.41 -10.85 4.43
C LEU A 74 -1.56 -12.09 4.67
N PHE A 75 -0.29 -12.05 4.26
CA PHE A 75 0.66 -13.13 4.41
C PHE A 75 1.69 -12.83 5.48
N CYS A 76 2.06 -13.87 6.23
CA CYS A 76 3.14 -13.86 7.21
C CYS A 76 4.25 -14.79 6.77
N TYR A 77 5.46 -14.28 6.68
CA TYR A 77 6.67 -15.02 6.34
C TYR A 77 7.69 -14.96 7.46
N SER A 78 8.54 -15.99 7.53
CA SER A 78 9.74 -15.99 8.36
C SER A 78 10.80 -15.00 7.81
N PRO A 79 11.86 -14.68 8.58
CA PRO A 79 13.00 -13.92 8.08
C PRO A 79 13.75 -14.60 6.91
N THR A 80 13.53 -15.90 6.72
CA THR A 80 14.07 -16.69 5.59
C THR A 80 13.10 -16.78 4.42
N PHE A 81 12.00 -16.04 4.44
CA PHE A 81 10.94 -15.99 3.42
C PHE A 81 10.13 -17.28 3.28
N GLU A 82 10.05 -18.09 4.33
CA GLU A 82 9.14 -19.24 4.39
C GLU A 82 7.76 -18.79 4.85
N LEU A 83 6.72 -19.28 4.19
CA LEU A 83 5.33 -18.93 4.53
C LEU A 83 4.97 -19.56 5.89
N ILE A 84 4.60 -18.71 6.85
CA ILE A 84 4.13 -19.10 8.18
C ILE A 84 2.61 -19.23 8.19
N GLY A 85 1.91 -18.32 7.52
CA GLY A 85 0.45 -18.34 7.46
C GLY A 85 -0.12 -17.24 6.58
N SER A 86 -1.43 -17.34 6.33
CA SER A 86 -2.17 -16.32 5.59
C SER A 86 -3.56 -16.09 6.18
N TYR A 87 -4.08 -14.86 6.01
CA TYR A 87 -5.30 -14.41 6.68
C TYR A 87 -6.16 -13.62 5.71
N ARG A 88 -7.44 -13.97 5.66
CA ARG A 88 -8.44 -13.33 4.81
C ARG A 88 -9.54 -12.68 5.64
N ASN A 89 -10.18 -11.70 5.05
CA ASN A 89 -11.40 -11.11 5.58
C ASN A 89 -12.31 -10.70 4.43
N GLU A 90 -13.63 -10.83 4.58
CA GLU A 90 -14.58 -10.48 3.52
C GLU A 90 -14.53 -9.01 3.12
N TYR A 91 -14.11 -8.13 4.05
CA TYR A 91 -13.93 -6.70 3.83
C TYR A 91 -12.52 -6.32 3.38
N LEU A 92 -11.59 -7.26 3.19
CA LEU A 92 -10.26 -6.99 2.64
C LEU A 92 -10.29 -7.15 1.13
N ARG A 93 -10.26 -6.04 0.39
CA ARG A 93 -10.25 -6.04 -1.08
C ARG A 93 -9.33 -4.94 -1.62
N HIS A 94 -8.50 -5.32 -2.58
CA HIS A 94 -7.55 -4.41 -3.24
C HIS A 94 -6.64 -3.70 -2.24
N CYS A 95 -6.13 -4.41 -1.24
CA CYS A 95 -5.17 -3.86 -0.27
C CYS A 95 -3.95 -3.30 -0.99
N HIS A 96 -3.54 -2.08 -0.65
CA HIS A 96 -2.37 -1.41 -1.22
C HIS A 96 -1.26 -1.26 -0.20
N GLU A 97 -1.55 -0.76 0.97
CA GLU A 97 -0.57 -0.47 2.00
C GLU A 97 -0.97 -1.03 3.35
N ILE A 98 0.05 -1.35 4.14
CA ILE A 98 -0.09 -1.72 5.54
C ILE A 98 0.84 -0.86 6.38
N SER A 99 0.47 -0.64 7.63
CA SER A 99 1.28 0.10 8.59
C SER A 99 1.11 -0.49 9.98
N ARG A 100 2.22 -0.72 10.67
CA ARG A 100 2.21 -1.33 12.00
C ARG A 100 2.32 -0.30 13.12
N ARG A 101 1.55 -0.52 14.18
CA ARG A 101 1.75 0.10 15.48
C ARG A 101 1.55 -0.96 16.56
N ASP A 102 2.59 -1.18 17.35
CA ASP A 102 2.59 -2.19 18.41
C ASP A 102 2.21 -3.58 17.86
N ASN A 103 1.15 -4.19 18.36
CA ASN A 103 0.61 -5.48 17.93
C ASN A 103 -0.47 -5.37 16.84
N LEU A 104 -0.69 -4.20 16.27
CA LEU A 104 -1.72 -4.01 15.26
C LEU A 104 -1.10 -3.68 13.90
N LEU A 105 -1.57 -4.38 12.87
CA LEU A 105 -1.40 -3.97 11.48
C LEU A 105 -2.65 -3.28 10.99
N PHE A 106 -2.50 -2.10 10.43
CA PHE A 106 -3.55 -1.36 9.76
C PHE A 106 -3.40 -1.55 8.24
N LEU A 107 -4.47 -1.97 7.59
CA LEU A 107 -4.47 -2.31 6.18
C LEU A 107 -5.49 -1.45 5.43
N THR A 108 -5.10 -0.93 4.27
CA THR A 108 -6.09 -0.34 3.36
C THR A 108 -6.95 -1.42 2.74
N SER A 109 -8.25 -1.22 2.72
CA SER A 109 -9.19 -2.01 1.91
C SER A 109 -9.84 -1.08 0.90
N THR A 110 -9.15 -0.92 -0.22
CA THR A 110 -9.48 0.05 -1.27
C THR A 110 -10.87 -0.18 -1.85
N GLY A 111 -11.26 -1.43 -2.03
CA GLY A 111 -12.57 -1.78 -2.58
C GLY A 111 -13.75 -1.35 -1.71
N PHE A 112 -13.53 -1.27 -0.41
CA PHE A 112 -14.54 -0.85 0.58
C PHE A 112 -14.32 0.57 1.10
N ASP A 113 -13.38 1.33 0.53
CA ASP A 113 -12.95 2.63 1.05
C ASP A 113 -12.71 2.60 2.57
N SER A 114 -12.00 1.55 3.02
CA SER A 114 -11.88 1.19 4.42
C SER A 114 -10.43 1.02 4.86
N ILE A 115 -10.25 1.06 6.18
CA ILE A 115 -9.04 0.64 6.87
C ILE A 115 -9.44 -0.47 7.83
N LEU A 116 -8.72 -1.59 7.80
CA LEU A 116 -8.88 -2.70 8.73
C LEU A 116 -7.71 -2.73 9.71
N ALA A 117 -7.94 -3.19 10.92
CA ALA A 117 -6.88 -3.53 11.87
C ALA A 117 -6.86 -5.03 12.14
N PHE A 118 -5.67 -5.60 12.00
CA PHE A 118 -5.36 -7.00 12.27
C PHE A 118 -4.50 -7.10 13.53
N ASP A 119 -4.92 -7.92 14.49
CA ASP A 119 -4.17 -8.18 15.71
C ASP A 119 -3.13 -9.29 15.48
N LEU A 120 -1.86 -8.95 15.64
CA LEU A 120 -0.74 -9.85 15.42
C LEU A 120 -0.68 -11.01 16.43
N ASN A 121 -1.21 -10.84 17.62
CA ASN A 121 -1.24 -11.88 18.65
C ASN A 121 -2.43 -12.81 18.47
N ALA A 122 -3.62 -12.24 18.29
CA ALA A 122 -4.85 -13.00 18.06
C ALA A 122 -4.91 -13.62 16.66
N LYS A 123 -4.11 -13.10 15.72
CA LYS A 123 -4.12 -13.47 14.28
C LYS A 123 -5.52 -13.28 13.67
N GLU A 124 -6.17 -12.18 13.99
CA GLU A 124 -7.55 -11.89 13.61
C GLU A 124 -7.75 -10.42 13.22
N PHE A 125 -8.66 -10.16 12.27
CA PHE A 125 -9.13 -8.82 11.97
C PHE A 125 -10.15 -8.39 13.04
N ILE A 126 -9.84 -7.35 13.80
CA ILE A 126 -10.60 -6.99 15.01
C ILE A 126 -11.33 -5.65 14.91
N TRP A 127 -11.02 -4.85 13.93
CA TRP A 127 -11.57 -3.51 13.79
C TRP A 127 -11.57 -3.07 12.32
N GLY A 128 -12.59 -2.32 11.95
CA GLY A 128 -12.72 -1.69 10.65
C GLY A 128 -13.26 -0.28 10.76
N LEU A 129 -12.83 0.56 9.83
CA LEU A 129 -13.33 1.90 9.62
C LEU A 129 -13.61 2.06 8.13
N TYR A 130 -14.78 2.55 7.74
CA TYR A 130 -15.01 2.97 6.38
C TYR A 130 -15.23 4.47 6.27
N LEU A 131 -14.79 5.03 5.15
CA LEU A 131 -14.80 6.45 4.85
C LEU A 131 -15.96 6.78 3.92
N SER A 132 -16.66 7.84 4.23
CA SER A 132 -17.71 8.40 3.37
C SER A 132 -17.68 9.94 3.39
N LYS A 133 -18.53 10.58 2.60
CA LYS A 133 -18.75 12.02 2.67
C LYS A 133 -20.23 12.33 2.89
N ASN A 134 -20.46 13.30 3.78
CA ASN A 134 -21.76 13.98 3.88
C ASN A 134 -21.57 15.42 3.40
N GLY A 135 -22.01 15.70 2.17
CA GLY A 135 -21.68 16.95 1.50
C GLY A 135 -20.17 17.13 1.33
N ARG A 136 -19.58 18.12 2.01
CA ARG A 136 -18.13 18.38 1.98
C ARG A 136 -17.37 17.76 3.15
N GLN A 137 -18.09 17.25 4.15
CA GLN A 137 -17.49 16.73 5.38
C GLN A 137 -17.13 15.25 5.22
N TRP A 138 -15.91 14.88 5.59
CA TRP A 138 -15.48 13.51 5.74
C TRP A 138 -16.15 12.88 6.96
N VAL A 139 -16.60 11.65 6.82
CA VAL A 139 -17.24 10.87 7.87
C VAL A 139 -16.57 9.50 7.93
N ALA A 140 -16.09 9.15 9.10
CA ALA A 140 -15.57 7.82 9.40
C ALA A 140 -16.59 7.05 10.25
N GLN A 141 -16.85 5.81 9.86
CA GLN A 141 -17.76 4.93 10.61
C GLN A 141 -17.05 3.63 10.94
N ARG A 142 -17.12 3.25 12.22
CA ARG A 142 -16.53 2.02 12.70
C ARG A 142 -17.44 0.83 12.40
N PHE A 143 -16.83 -0.33 12.10
CA PHE A 143 -17.53 -1.62 12.01
C PHE A 143 -16.67 -2.75 12.57
N ASP A 144 -17.30 -3.88 12.88
CA ASP A 144 -16.61 -5.11 13.26
C ASP A 144 -16.41 -5.98 12.01
N PRO A 145 -15.17 -6.21 11.56
CA PRO A 145 -14.89 -6.99 10.36
C PRO A 145 -15.17 -8.50 10.53
N ARG A 146 -15.48 -8.98 11.74
CA ARG A 146 -15.87 -10.36 12.02
C ARG A 146 -17.36 -10.60 11.76
N GLY A 147 -18.15 -9.53 11.70
CA GLY A 147 -19.58 -9.55 11.43
C GLY A 147 -19.93 -9.20 9.99
N ARG A 148 -21.22 -9.27 9.66
CA ARG A 148 -21.75 -8.94 8.32
C ARG A 148 -22.28 -7.51 8.18
N GLY A 149 -22.02 -6.64 9.15
CA GLY A 149 -22.54 -5.27 9.19
C GLY A 149 -21.56 -4.21 8.68
N GLY A 150 -20.58 -4.60 7.90
CA GLY A 150 -19.60 -3.67 7.31
C GLY A 150 -20.13 -2.93 6.07
N PRO A 151 -19.28 -2.11 5.43
CA PRO A 151 -19.66 -1.29 4.29
C PRO A 151 -19.90 -2.11 3.01
N ASP A 152 -20.60 -1.49 2.06
CA ASP A 152 -20.70 -2.00 0.70
C ASP A 152 -19.41 -1.76 -0.09
N PHE A 153 -19.19 -2.55 -1.12
CA PHE A 153 -18.10 -2.36 -2.08
C PHE A 153 -18.38 -1.13 -2.95
N THR A 154 -17.61 -0.06 -2.77
CA THR A 154 -17.82 1.23 -3.47
C THR A 154 -16.61 1.68 -4.29
N ASN A 155 -15.40 1.57 -3.73
CA ASN A 155 -14.15 2.03 -4.35
C ASN A 155 -14.21 3.48 -4.87
N SER A 156 -14.90 4.35 -4.15
CA SER A 156 -15.12 5.74 -4.56
C SER A 156 -13.90 6.62 -4.32
N TYR A 157 -13.23 6.44 -3.20
CA TYR A 157 -12.07 7.23 -2.78
C TYR A 157 -10.76 6.52 -3.10
N HIS A 158 -10.81 5.21 -3.29
CA HIS A 158 -9.65 4.37 -3.61
C HIS A 158 -8.53 4.53 -2.58
N LEU A 159 -8.85 4.25 -1.30
CA LEU A 159 -7.86 4.36 -0.21
C LEU A 159 -6.68 3.45 -0.50
N ASN A 160 -5.50 4.03 -0.66
CA ASN A 160 -4.29 3.34 -1.10
C ASN A 160 -3.08 3.58 -0.19
N MET A 161 -3.26 4.35 0.87
CA MET A 161 -2.23 4.61 1.88
C MET A 161 -2.85 4.70 3.26
N VAL A 162 -2.21 4.06 4.21
CA VAL A 162 -2.43 4.21 5.65
C VAL A 162 -1.08 4.30 6.35
N ARG A 163 -0.97 5.22 7.30
CA ARG A 163 0.20 5.34 8.17
C ARG A 163 -0.26 5.55 9.61
N VAL A 164 0.34 4.80 10.50
CA VAL A 164 0.04 4.88 11.93
C VAL A 164 1.32 5.17 12.69
N ASN A 165 1.30 6.20 13.51
CA ASN A 165 2.41 6.59 14.37
C ASN A 165 1.90 7.07 15.72
N ALA A 166 2.76 7.68 16.54
CA ALA A 166 2.39 8.21 17.85
C ALA A 166 1.29 9.31 17.77
N ASP A 167 1.25 10.06 16.66
CA ASP A 167 0.31 11.16 16.45
C ASP A 167 -1.08 10.69 16.01
N GLY A 168 -1.23 9.41 15.62
CA GLY A 168 -2.50 8.83 15.20
C GLY A 168 -2.44 8.13 13.84
N VAL A 169 -3.58 8.06 13.19
CA VAL A 169 -3.76 7.40 11.88
C VAL A 169 -3.93 8.46 10.80
N THR A 170 -3.09 8.42 9.79
CA THR A 170 -3.25 9.20 8.56
C THR A 170 -3.47 8.28 7.37
N PHE A 171 -4.25 8.73 6.40
CA PHE A 171 -4.58 7.94 5.22
C PHE A 171 -4.94 8.82 4.03
N SER A 172 -4.80 8.27 2.84
CA SER A 172 -5.19 8.94 1.59
C SER A 172 -5.59 7.92 0.52
N GLY A 173 -6.14 8.41 -0.56
CA GLY A 173 -6.52 7.63 -1.71
C GLY A 173 -6.42 8.44 -3.01
N LEU A 174 -6.52 7.76 -4.13
CA LEU A 174 -6.48 8.36 -5.47
C LEU A 174 -7.43 9.55 -5.63
N ASN A 175 -8.61 9.44 -5.03
CA ASN A 175 -9.70 10.41 -5.20
C ASN A 175 -9.99 11.23 -3.94
N THR A 176 -9.24 11.05 -2.85
CA THR A 176 -9.42 11.89 -1.65
C THR A 176 -8.97 13.32 -1.90
N GLN A 177 -7.95 13.51 -2.74
CA GLN A 177 -7.28 14.79 -3.01
C GLN A 177 -6.83 15.50 -1.72
N ALA A 178 -6.72 14.74 -0.64
CA ALA A 178 -6.26 15.19 0.66
C ALA A 178 -5.57 14.07 1.42
N LEU A 179 -4.58 14.41 2.22
CA LEU A 179 -4.13 13.59 3.32
C LEU A 179 -5.09 13.82 4.49
N LEU A 180 -5.67 12.74 4.98
CA LEU A 180 -6.66 12.75 6.04
C LEU A 180 -6.05 12.24 7.34
N ALA A 181 -6.50 12.78 8.46
CA ALA A 181 -6.14 12.30 9.79
C ALA A 181 -7.39 11.89 10.56
N LEU A 182 -7.31 10.76 11.24
CA LEU A 182 -8.33 10.24 12.13
C LEU A 182 -7.97 10.62 13.58
N SER A 183 -8.88 11.28 14.25
CA SER A 183 -8.77 11.58 15.68
C SER A 183 -9.36 10.47 16.55
N GLY A 184 -9.03 10.46 17.84
CA GLY A 184 -9.51 9.45 18.78
C GLY A 184 -11.03 9.42 18.98
N ASP A 185 -11.71 10.51 18.71
CA ASP A 185 -13.18 10.64 18.71
C ASP A 185 -13.83 10.24 17.37
N MET A 186 -13.07 9.63 16.45
CA MET A 186 -13.49 9.23 15.13
C MET A 186 -13.76 10.39 14.15
N SER A 187 -13.41 11.61 14.50
CA SER A 187 -13.47 12.73 13.56
C SER A 187 -12.36 12.64 12.51
N VAL A 188 -12.66 13.06 11.29
CA VAL A 188 -11.70 13.09 10.17
C VAL A 188 -11.44 14.53 9.77
N SER A 189 -10.17 14.91 9.74
CA SER A 189 -9.72 16.23 9.31
C SER A 189 -8.77 16.13 8.11
N GLU A 190 -8.75 17.19 7.29
CA GLU A 190 -7.78 17.31 6.20
C GLU A 190 -6.46 17.90 6.75
N VAL A 191 -5.36 17.19 6.57
CA VAL A 191 -4.00 17.63 6.95
C VAL A 191 -3.42 18.59 5.91
N CYS A 192 -3.56 18.20 4.64
CA CYS A 192 -3.17 19.02 3.48
C CYS A 192 -3.84 18.50 2.21
N SER A 193 -3.90 19.35 1.19
CA SER A 193 -4.34 18.96 -0.15
C SER A 193 -3.29 18.10 -0.83
N LEU A 194 -3.74 17.13 -1.63
CA LEU A 194 -2.90 16.23 -2.43
C LEU A 194 -3.28 16.33 -3.92
N PRO A 195 -2.34 16.10 -4.85
CA PRO A 195 -2.67 15.96 -6.25
C PRO A 195 -3.56 14.73 -6.47
N ARG A 196 -4.40 14.80 -7.49
CA ARG A 196 -5.22 13.65 -7.90
C ARG A 196 -4.32 12.52 -8.40
N GLY A 197 -4.61 11.30 -7.99
CA GLY A 197 -3.87 10.13 -8.45
C GLY A 197 -2.56 9.87 -7.70
N CYS A 198 -2.30 10.55 -6.59
CA CYS A 198 -1.12 10.30 -5.78
C CYS A 198 -1.20 8.95 -5.04
N HIS A 199 -0.03 8.42 -4.71
CA HIS A 199 0.13 7.24 -3.88
C HIS A 199 1.08 7.54 -2.72
N ASN A 200 0.90 6.84 -1.61
CA ASN A 200 1.80 6.88 -0.45
C ASN A 200 2.16 8.30 0.04
N ALA A 201 1.14 9.11 0.34
CA ALA A 201 1.35 10.41 0.94
C ALA A 201 1.64 10.28 2.44
N MET A 202 2.91 10.42 2.83
CA MET A 202 3.38 10.21 4.20
C MET A 202 3.78 11.52 4.88
N PRO A 203 3.30 11.82 6.10
CA PRO A 203 3.85 12.89 6.92
C PRO A 203 5.35 12.67 7.17
N HIS A 204 6.17 13.70 6.92
CA HIS A 204 7.60 13.66 7.17
C HIS A 204 8.19 15.07 7.36
N GLY A 205 9.00 15.27 8.38
CA GLY A 205 9.83 16.48 8.56
C GLY A 205 9.07 17.82 8.47
N GLY A 206 7.84 17.91 9.00
CA GLY A 206 7.02 19.12 8.92
C GLY A 206 6.34 19.32 7.56
N GLY A 207 6.31 18.30 6.71
CA GLY A 207 5.64 18.29 5.41
C GLY A 207 5.02 16.93 5.10
N VAL A 208 4.83 16.68 3.81
CA VAL A 208 4.31 15.41 3.28
C VAL A 208 5.18 14.99 2.10
N LEU A 209 5.70 13.77 2.16
CA LEU A 209 6.37 13.09 1.06
C LEU A 209 5.36 12.20 0.34
N LEU A 210 5.31 12.25 -0.98
CA LEU A 210 4.34 11.47 -1.77
C LEU A 210 4.88 11.08 -3.15
N ASN A 211 4.34 10.01 -3.70
CA ASN A 211 4.40 9.73 -5.12
C ASN A 211 3.28 10.51 -5.84
N ASP A 212 3.62 11.54 -6.57
CA ASP A 212 2.71 12.18 -7.53
C ASP A 212 2.74 11.34 -8.83
N THR A 213 2.05 10.20 -8.76
CA THR A 213 2.13 9.14 -9.76
C THR A 213 1.66 9.60 -11.14
N ALA A 214 0.71 10.52 -11.20
CA ALA A 214 0.21 11.05 -12.46
C ALA A 214 1.25 11.92 -13.19
N SER A 215 2.17 12.52 -12.43
CA SER A 215 3.22 13.43 -12.93
C SER A 215 4.61 12.77 -13.01
N ASP A 216 4.74 11.51 -12.61
CA ASP A 216 6.01 10.77 -12.51
C ASP A 216 7.08 11.46 -11.68
N VAL A 217 6.67 11.99 -10.53
CA VAL A 217 7.60 12.65 -9.60
C VAL A 217 7.39 12.14 -8.17
N VAL A 218 8.48 12.11 -7.41
CA VAL A 218 8.43 12.07 -5.95
C VAL A 218 8.39 13.50 -5.46
N ARG A 219 7.40 13.86 -4.68
CA ARG A 219 7.19 15.24 -4.22
C ARG A 219 7.25 15.33 -2.70
N TYR A 220 7.96 16.34 -2.21
CA TYR A 220 7.86 16.78 -0.83
C TYR A 220 7.13 18.11 -0.78
N VAL A 221 5.99 18.14 -0.11
CA VAL A 221 5.18 19.34 0.12
C VAL A 221 5.47 19.85 1.51
N SER A 222 6.19 20.95 1.62
CA SER A 222 6.50 21.60 2.89
C SER A 222 5.30 22.42 3.39
N ARG A 223 5.06 22.42 4.71
CA ARG A 223 4.05 23.29 5.34
C ARG A 223 4.50 24.75 5.49
N SER A 224 5.80 24.98 5.57
CA SER A 224 6.38 26.30 5.93
C SER A 224 7.53 26.74 5.05
N GLY A 225 7.91 25.96 4.07
CA GLY A 225 9.05 26.22 3.19
C GLY A 225 8.78 25.82 1.74
N PRO A 226 9.80 25.85 0.88
CA PRO A 226 9.65 25.45 -0.50
C PRO A 226 9.34 23.95 -0.62
N SER A 227 8.46 23.61 -1.56
CA SER A 227 8.22 22.24 -1.95
C SER A 227 9.27 21.79 -2.96
N VAL A 228 9.62 20.50 -2.94
CA VAL A 228 10.59 19.89 -3.84
C VAL A 228 9.91 18.78 -4.64
N ALA A 229 10.26 18.66 -5.90
CA ALA A 229 9.83 17.56 -6.76
C ALA A 229 11.04 16.97 -7.48
N VAL A 230 11.16 15.64 -7.47
CA VAL A 230 12.22 14.90 -8.14
C VAL A 230 11.56 13.97 -9.16
N SER A 231 11.94 14.12 -10.42
CA SER A 231 11.43 13.25 -11.48
C SER A 231 11.89 11.81 -11.28
N VAL A 232 10.97 10.88 -11.48
CA VAL A 232 11.30 9.44 -11.55
C VAL A 232 11.95 9.20 -12.90
N PRO A 233 13.14 8.58 -12.95
CA PRO A 233 13.81 8.30 -14.22
C PRO A 233 12.95 7.42 -15.15
N ILE A 234 12.94 7.78 -16.43
CA ILE A 234 12.35 7.00 -17.51
C ILE A 234 13.49 6.65 -18.46
N PHE A 235 13.60 5.37 -18.79
CA PHE A 235 14.64 4.88 -19.70
C PHE A 235 14.12 4.86 -21.13
N PRO A 236 14.98 5.09 -22.14
CA PRO A 236 14.64 4.92 -23.53
C PRO A 236 14.10 3.50 -23.81
N GLU A 237 13.07 3.38 -24.64
CA GLU A 237 12.44 2.10 -24.94
C GLU A 237 13.47 1.05 -25.47
N GLY A 238 14.49 1.52 -26.19
CA GLY A 238 15.55 0.66 -26.69
C GLY A 238 16.47 0.06 -25.62
N GLU A 239 16.46 0.60 -24.41
CA GLU A 239 17.21 0.13 -23.25
C GLU A 239 16.40 -0.86 -22.38
N LEU A 240 15.11 -1.05 -22.67
CA LEU A 240 14.27 -1.97 -21.95
C LEU A 240 14.45 -3.39 -22.48
N GLU A 241 14.62 -4.32 -21.57
CA GLU A 241 14.76 -5.75 -21.89
C GLU A 241 13.45 -6.33 -22.45
N TYR A 242 12.30 -5.81 -22.00
CA TYR A 242 10.98 -6.24 -22.41
C TYR A 242 10.31 -5.16 -23.28
N ARG A 243 10.47 -5.29 -24.59
CA ARG A 243 9.84 -4.41 -25.58
C ARG A 243 8.38 -4.83 -25.83
N GLY A 244 7.49 -3.87 -26.00
CA GLY A 244 6.11 -4.13 -26.41
C GLY A 244 5.14 -4.47 -25.27
N VAL A 245 5.53 -4.28 -24.02
CA VAL A 245 4.64 -4.38 -22.85
C VAL A 245 4.06 -3.00 -22.51
N ASP A 246 3.86 -2.15 -23.49
CA ASP A 246 3.25 -0.85 -23.28
C ASP A 246 1.72 -0.96 -23.28
N ASP A 247 1.16 -1.53 -22.23
CA ASP A 247 -0.23 -1.31 -21.91
C ASP A 247 -0.30 -0.29 -20.76
N SER A 248 -0.47 0.98 -21.10
CA SER A 248 -0.60 2.08 -20.13
C SER A 248 -1.72 1.87 -19.10
N ARG A 249 -2.66 0.97 -19.37
CA ARG A 249 -3.71 0.55 -18.45
C ARG A 249 -3.19 -0.43 -17.39
N ILE A 250 -2.10 -1.13 -17.68
CA ILE A 250 -1.50 -2.12 -16.79
C ILE A 250 -0.38 -1.49 -15.96
N ALA A 251 0.65 -1.00 -16.62
CA ALA A 251 1.77 -0.29 -16.00
C ALA A 251 2.58 0.45 -17.06
N ARG A 252 3.22 1.52 -16.65
CA ARG A 252 4.19 2.26 -17.45
C ARG A 252 5.41 2.58 -16.61
N GLN A 253 6.52 2.94 -17.23
CA GLN A 253 7.68 3.45 -16.53
C GLN A 253 7.32 4.70 -15.69
N GLY A 254 8.04 4.94 -14.63
CA GLY A 254 7.85 6.11 -13.79
C GLY A 254 6.65 6.04 -12.86
N PHE A 255 5.82 5.01 -12.93
CA PHE A 255 4.60 4.85 -12.15
C PHE A 255 4.89 4.50 -10.68
N GLY A 256 5.39 5.49 -9.93
CA GLY A 256 5.76 5.33 -8.52
C GLY A 256 4.58 4.91 -7.64
N ARG A 257 4.78 3.84 -6.85
CA ARG A 257 3.77 3.34 -5.90
C ARG A 257 4.34 3.14 -4.51
N GLY A 258 5.34 2.29 -4.36
CA GLY A 258 6.01 2.10 -3.08
C GLY A 258 6.80 3.36 -2.68
N LEU A 259 6.84 3.65 -1.38
CA LEU A 259 7.62 4.74 -0.82
C LEU A 259 8.06 4.36 0.60
N CYS A 260 9.35 4.48 0.89
CA CYS A 260 9.85 4.35 2.25
C CYS A 260 10.85 5.47 2.54
N ILE A 261 10.97 5.80 3.81
CA ILE A 261 11.92 6.81 4.31
C ILE A 261 13.01 6.06 5.07
N ILE A 262 14.25 6.34 4.70
CA ILE A 262 15.44 5.81 5.36
C ILE A 262 16.10 6.96 6.10
N ASN A 263 16.28 6.82 7.42
CA ASN A 263 16.92 7.82 8.28
C ASN A 263 18.42 7.58 8.39
#